data_83769555a7b705c5e96bf015faa38184
#
_entry.id   83769555a7b705c5e96bf015faa38184
#
_cell.length_a   1.000
_cell.length_b   1.000
_cell.length_c   1.000
_cell.angle_alpha   90.00
_cell.angle_beta   90.00
_cell.angle_gamma   90.00
#
_symmetry.space_group_name_H-M   'P 1'
#
loop_
_entity.id
_entity.type
_entity.pdbx_description
1 polymer ?
#
loop_
_entity_poly.entity_id
_entity_poly.type
_entity_poly.pdbx_seq_one_letter_code
_entity_poly.pdbx_strand_id
1 'polypeptide(L)'
;MTESTGSFSQLRREHPIFFWGALCVVVLMLLASVAVASRVPRYQRDATLIDANMSARERATRDRILESRSRRAGLAVALLRRELRLKALSENGLHLAIDTEDSTLSLRHGAATLRETHLEIGPDSTIHAPDGRTWRFVRAVGERRLVEKETDPDTPIPEWVYISRGASVPPEGERRIENGNGHYLLRLDDGTEIYSRPEAGPLADGVKPGDFVASEKDLGAIFAAVGKDTPVYIY
;
A
#
# COMPACT_ATOMS: atom_id res chain seq x y z
N MET A 1 -11.60 36.35 -18.65
CA MET A 1 -11.27 35.62 -17.41
C MET A 1 -11.83 36.42 -16.22
N THR A 2 -13.12 36.32 -15.98
CA THR A 2 -13.79 36.90 -14.81
C THR A 2 -15.17 36.27 -14.74
N GLU A 3 -15.36 35.20 -13.99
CA GLU A 3 -16.70 34.72 -13.58
C GLU A 3 -16.58 33.58 -12.56
N SER A 4 -16.18 33.84 -11.32
CA SER A 4 -16.41 32.90 -10.23
C SER A 4 -16.86 33.53 -8.91
N THR A 5 -17.07 34.83 -8.87
CA THR A 5 -17.52 35.55 -7.66
C THR A 5 -19.04 35.57 -7.48
N GLY A 6 -19.83 35.11 -8.46
CA GLY A 6 -21.30 35.17 -8.43
C GLY A 6 -21.97 34.05 -7.59
N SER A 7 -21.34 32.88 -7.43
CA SER A 7 -21.98 31.70 -6.80
C SER A 7 -22.21 31.83 -5.29
N PHE A 8 -21.27 32.43 -4.56
CA PHE A 8 -21.39 32.57 -3.10
C PHE A 8 -22.44 33.63 -2.67
N SER A 9 -22.57 34.69 -3.43
CA SER A 9 -23.55 35.75 -3.15
C SER A 9 -24.99 35.33 -3.50
N GLN A 10 -25.18 34.48 -4.50
CA GLN A 10 -26.44 33.87 -4.85
C GLN A 10 -26.91 32.86 -3.79
N LEU A 11 -26.04 31.97 -3.35
CA LEU A 11 -26.37 30.95 -2.32
C LEU A 11 -26.81 31.62 -0.99
N ARG A 12 -26.18 32.74 -0.62
CA ARG A 12 -26.55 33.50 0.58
C ARG A 12 -27.94 34.15 0.47
N ARG A 13 -28.38 34.52 -0.74
CA ARG A 13 -29.70 35.17 -0.97
C ARG A 13 -30.83 34.15 -1.08
N GLU A 14 -30.59 33.00 -1.72
CA GLU A 14 -31.63 32.02 -2.00
C GLU A 14 -31.86 31.05 -0.80
N HIS A 15 -30.82 30.71 -0.03
CA HIS A 15 -30.92 29.80 1.10
C HIS A 15 -30.13 30.27 2.33
N PRO A 16 -30.54 31.37 3.00
CA PRO A 16 -29.78 31.99 4.07
C PRO A 16 -29.56 31.03 5.27
N ILE A 17 -30.54 30.18 5.60
CA ILE A 17 -30.45 29.23 6.73
C ILE A 17 -29.38 28.15 6.43
N PHE A 18 -29.34 27.67 5.19
CA PHE A 18 -28.37 26.65 4.77
C PHE A 18 -26.95 27.22 4.72
N PHE A 19 -26.80 28.45 4.25
CA PHE A 19 -25.51 29.15 4.20
C PHE A 19 -24.91 29.36 5.60
N TRP A 20 -25.72 29.87 6.54
CA TRP A 20 -25.28 30.09 7.90
C TRP A 20 -25.03 28.80 8.65
N GLY A 21 -25.83 27.76 8.41
CA GLY A 21 -25.60 26.42 8.96
C GLY A 21 -24.28 25.81 8.50
N ALA A 22 -24.00 25.86 7.19
CA ALA A 22 -22.72 25.37 6.64
C ALA A 22 -21.52 26.17 7.17
N LEU A 23 -21.66 27.50 7.28
CA LEU A 23 -20.61 28.34 7.85
C LEU A 23 -20.34 27.99 9.32
N CYS A 24 -21.37 27.79 10.13
CA CYS A 24 -21.20 27.35 11.52
C CYS A 24 -20.46 26.02 11.63
N VAL A 25 -20.78 25.03 10.77
CA VAL A 25 -20.09 23.73 10.75
C VAL A 25 -18.60 23.90 10.40
N VAL A 26 -18.29 24.71 9.41
CA VAL A 26 -16.89 24.99 9.01
C VAL A 26 -16.13 25.66 10.15
N VAL A 27 -16.73 26.66 10.81
CA VAL A 27 -16.12 27.35 11.95
C VAL A 27 -15.90 26.39 13.12
N LEU A 28 -16.88 25.51 13.42
CA LEU A 28 -16.74 24.49 14.46
C LEU A 28 -15.63 23.49 14.14
N MET A 29 -15.50 23.04 12.89
CA MET A 29 -14.40 22.17 12.45
C MET A 29 -13.03 22.85 12.60
N LEU A 30 -12.93 24.13 12.22
CA LEU A 30 -11.70 24.91 12.39
C LEU A 30 -11.32 25.08 13.87
N LEU A 31 -12.29 25.40 14.72
CA LEU A 31 -12.06 25.50 16.15
C LEU A 31 -11.64 24.16 16.79
N ALA A 32 -12.28 23.06 16.38
CA ALA A 32 -11.90 21.72 16.81
C ALA A 32 -10.47 21.36 16.35
N SER A 33 -10.11 21.68 15.11
CA SER A 33 -8.77 21.46 14.57
C SER A 33 -7.69 22.26 15.32
N VAL A 34 -7.96 23.53 15.62
CA VAL A 34 -7.07 24.37 16.43
C VAL A 34 -6.94 23.83 17.85
N ALA A 35 -8.05 23.38 18.46
CA ALA A 35 -8.04 22.80 19.80
C ALA A 35 -7.22 21.50 19.87
N VAL A 36 -7.31 20.64 18.84
CA VAL A 36 -6.48 19.42 18.73
C VAL A 36 -5.02 19.80 18.50
N ALA A 37 -4.73 20.68 17.55
CA ALA A 37 -3.37 21.13 17.24
C ALA A 37 -2.67 21.78 18.45
N SER A 38 -3.42 22.52 19.27
CA SER A 38 -2.87 23.14 20.50
C SER A 38 -2.55 22.14 21.62
N ARG A 39 -3.12 20.93 21.58
CA ARG A 39 -2.85 19.87 22.57
C ARG A 39 -1.62 19.04 22.24
N VAL A 40 -1.28 18.89 20.96
CA VAL A 40 -0.12 18.10 20.52
C VAL A 40 1.19 18.52 21.21
N PRO A 41 1.58 19.81 21.27
CA PRO A 41 2.82 20.22 21.93
C PRO A 41 2.79 20.02 23.45
N ARG A 42 1.61 19.99 24.07
CA ARG A 42 1.48 19.67 25.52
C ARG A 42 1.77 18.20 25.76
N TYR A 43 1.18 17.29 24.99
CA TYR A 43 1.47 15.85 25.10
C TYR A 43 2.94 15.51 24.82
N GLN A 44 3.56 16.19 23.87
CA GLN A 44 5.00 16.01 23.62
C GLN A 44 5.86 16.48 24.79
N ARG A 45 5.54 17.63 25.41
CA ARG A 45 6.22 18.13 26.61
C ARG A 45 6.02 17.22 27.81
N ASP A 46 4.79 16.75 28.03
CA ASP A 46 4.48 15.81 29.11
C ASP A 46 5.22 14.48 28.93
N ALA A 47 5.32 13.96 27.70
CA ALA A 47 6.09 12.76 27.40
C ALA A 47 7.59 12.94 27.66
N THR A 48 8.16 14.10 27.26
CA THR A 48 9.57 14.38 27.55
C THR A 48 9.85 14.61 29.04
N LEU A 49 8.91 15.20 29.77
CA LEU A 49 9.01 15.38 31.23
C LEU A 49 8.90 14.04 31.96
N ILE A 50 8.01 13.15 31.52
CA ILE A 50 7.90 11.79 32.07
C ILE A 50 9.21 11.03 31.83
N ASP A 51 9.74 11.05 30.61
CA ASP A 51 11.04 10.41 30.28
C ASP A 51 12.20 11.00 31.08
N ALA A 52 12.23 12.31 31.30
CA ALA A 52 13.27 12.98 32.09
C ALA A 52 13.18 12.61 33.59
N ASN A 53 11.97 12.45 34.12
CA ASN A 53 11.74 12.14 35.53
C ASN A 53 11.77 10.65 35.86
N MET A 54 11.82 9.76 34.85
CA MET A 54 11.93 8.31 35.08
C MET A 54 13.28 7.96 35.70
N SER A 55 13.26 7.21 36.79
CA SER A 55 14.47 6.64 37.40
C SER A 55 15.11 5.61 36.44
N ALA A 56 16.40 5.36 36.63
CA ALA A 56 17.15 4.36 35.84
C ALA A 56 16.46 2.96 35.90
N ARG A 57 15.83 2.64 37.02
CA ARG A 57 15.12 1.38 37.24
C ARG A 57 13.82 1.29 36.44
N GLU A 58 13.08 2.37 36.36
CA GLU A 58 11.83 2.47 35.56
C GLU A 58 12.13 2.41 34.06
N ARG A 59 13.20 3.09 33.60
CA ARG A 59 13.67 3.00 32.21
C ARG A 59 14.03 1.56 31.85
N ALA A 60 14.82 0.89 32.67
CA ALA A 60 15.18 -0.52 32.44
C ALA A 60 13.97 -1.45 32.42
N THR A 61 12.95 -1.18 33.25
CA THR A 61 11.71 -1.97 33.25
C THR A 61 10.90 -1.72 31.98
N ARG A 62 10.75 -0.46 31.56
CA ARG A 62 10.10 -0.08 30.29
C ARG A 62 10.77 -0.76 29.11
N ASP A 63 12.09 -0.68 29.03
CA ASP A 63 12.85 -1.24 27.92
C ASP A 63 12.71 -2.76 27.84
N ARG A 64 12.70 -3.46 28.99
CA ARG A 64 12.40 -4.91 29.03
C ARG A 64 10.99 -5.22 28.54
N ILE A 65 10.01 -4.41 28.91
CA ILE A 65 8.62 -4.60 28.45
C ILE A 65 8.55 -4.38 26.94
N LEU A 66 9.15 -3.33 26.41
CA LEU A 66 9.19 -3.05 24.97
C LEU A 66 9.89 -4.17 24.21
N GLU A 67 11.04 -4.63 24.69
CA GLU A 67 11.77 -5.76 24.12
C GLU A 67 10.93 -7.05 24.12
N SER A 68 10.24 -7.34 25.24
CA SER A 68 9.37 -8.52 25.32
C SER A 68 8.17 -8.46 24.37
N ARG A 69 7.60 -7.27 24.18
CA ARG A 69 6.50 -7.04 23.23
C ARG A 69 6.99 -7.18 21.79
N SER A 70 8.14 -6.60 21.45
CA SER A 70 8.75 -6.72 20.14
C SER A 70 9.07 -8.18 19.81
N ARG A 71 9.63 -8.93 20.76
CA ARG A 71 9.92 -10.36 20.60
C ARG A 71 8.64 -11.18 20.40
N ARG A 72 7.58 -10.90 21.16
CA ARG A 72 6.28 -11.56 20.97
C ARG A 72 5.67 -11.25 19.62
N ALA A 73 5.74 -10.00 19.15
CA ALA A 73 5.26 -9.61 17.83
C ALA A 73 6.03 -10.35 16.72
N GLY A 74 7.36 -10.43 16.83
CA GLY A 74 8.19 -11.19 15.88
C GLY A 74 7.82 -12.67 15.83
N LEU A 75 7.61 -13.31 17.00
CA LEU A 75 7.17 -14.72 17.06
C LEU A 75 5.78 -14.92 16.47
N ALA A 76 4.85 -13.98 16.67
CA ALA A 76 3.50 -14.06 16.10
C ALA A 76 3.55 -14.00 14.55
N VAL A 77 4.38 -13.13 14.00
CA VAL A 77 4.61 -13.04 12.54
C VAL A 77 5.24 -14.34 12.01
N ALA A 78 6.24 -14.87 12.70
CA ALA A 78 6.87 -16.15 12.29
C ALA A 78 5.90 -17.32 12.33
N LEU A 79 5.01 -17.39 13.34
CA LEU A 79 3.96 -18.39 13.41
C LEU A 79 2.96 -18.25 12.26
N LEU A 80 2.48 -17.04 11.99
CA LEU A 80 1.56 -16.79 10.88
C LEU A 80 2.15 -17.22 9.54
N ARG A 81 3.42 -16.89 9.28
CA ARG A 81 4.12 -17.35 8.07
C ARG A 81 4.15 -18.87 7.97
N ARG A 82 4.48 -19.54 9.08
CA ARG A 82 4.53 -21.00 9.10
C ARG A 82 3.16 -21.63 8.86
N GLU A 83 2.10 -21.06 9.43
CA GLU A 83 0.72 -21.51 9.19
C GLU A 83 0.33 -21.34 7.73
N LEU A 84 0.62 -20.19 7.12
CA LEU A 84 0.33 -19.92 5.71
C LEU A 84 1.11 -20.86 4.79
N ARG A 85 2.39 -21.13 5.10
CA ARG A 85 3.20 -22.08 4.35
C ARG A 85 2.63 -23.51 4.44
N LEU A 86 2.21 -23.93 5.62
CA LEU A 86 1.56 -25.25 5.81
C LEU A 86 0.21 -25.30 5.08
N LYS A 87 -0.57 -24.22 5.12
CA LYS A 87 -1.84 -24.13 4.39
C LYS A 87 -1.62 -24.22 2.88
N ALA A 88 -0.66 -23.49 2.34
CA ALA A 88 -0.28 -23.60 0.93
C ALA A 88 0.15 -25.02 0.54
N LEU A 89 0.91 -25.71 1.40
CA LEU A 89 1.32 -27.11 1.17
C LEU A 89 0.14 -28.10 1.25
N SER A 90 -0.91 -27.79 2.00
CA SER A 90 -2.10 -28.62 2.14
C SER A 90 -3.17 -28.35 1.08
N GLU A 91 -3.02 -27.27 0.29
CA GLU A 91 -3.91 -26.96 -0.83
C GLU A 91 -3.78 -28.03 -1.92
N ASN A 92 -4.90 -28.64 -2.31
CA ASN A 92 -4.89 -29.71 -3.31
C ASN A 92 -5.04 -29.21 -4.74
N GLY A 93 -5.53 -27.98 -4.91
CA GLY A 93 -5.74 -27.36 -6.21
C GLY A 93 -4.52 -26.62 -6.75
N LEU A 94 -4.72 -25.99 -7.90
CA LEU A 94 -3.75 -25.07 -8.47
C LEU A 94 -3.75 -23.78 -7.65
N HIS A 95 -2.58 -23.34 -7.20
CA HIS A 95 -2.42 -22.13 -6.39
C HIS A 95 -1.06 -21.46 -6.61
N LEU A 96 -0.96 -20.21 -6.21
CA LEU A 96 0.30 -19.47 -6.15
C LEU A 96 0.79 -19.42 -4.69
N ALA A 97 2.09 -19.53 -4.52
CA ALA A 97 2.75 -19.32 -3.24
C ALA A 97 3.89 -18.30 -3.40
N ILE A 98 3.86 -17.24 -2.60
CA ILE A 98 4.87 -16.18 -2.55
C ILE A 98 5.60 -16.30 -1.23
N ASP A 99 6.87 -16.71 -1.30
CA ASP A 99 7.78 -16.68 -0.16
C ASP A 99 8.53 -15.34 -0.16
N THR A 100 8.20 -14.47 0.79
CA THR A 100 8.80 -13.13 0.87
C THR A 100 10.20 -13.13 1.50
N GLU A 101 10.62 -14.22 2.16
CA GLU A 101 11.98 -14.36 2.68
C GLU A 101 12.94 -14.80 1.59
N ASP A 102 12.53 -15.79 0.79
CA ASP A 102 13.33 -16.31 -0.31
C ASP A 102 13.13 -15.53 -1.62
N SER A 103 12.19 -14.55 -1.62
CA SER A 103 11.84 -13.74 -2.79
C SER A 103 11.45 -14.61 -3.99
N THR A 104 10.55 -15.58 -3.78
CA THR A 104 10.14 -16.52 -4.83
C THR A 104 8.62 -16.55 -5.01
N LEU A 105 8.21 -16.73 -6.27
CA LEU A 105 6.84 -17.05 -6.67
C LEU A 105 6.82 -18.46 -7.23
N SER A 106 6.02 -19.32 -6.63
CA SER A 106 5.82 -20.68 -7.07
C SER A 106 4.38 -20.89 -7.55
N LEU A 107 4.22 -21.45 -8.74
CA LEU A 107 2.98 -22.06 -9.21
C LEU A 107 2.98 -23.52 -8.73
N ARG A 108 1.95 -23.91 -8.00
CA ARG A 108 1.85 -25.23 -7.37
C ARG A 108 0.53 -25.90 -7.68
N HIS A 109 0.56 -27.23 -7.69
CA HIS A 109 -0.64 -28.08 -7.68
C HIS A 109 -0.47 -29.11 -6.57
N GLY A 110 -1.24 -28.99 -5.51
CA GLY A 110 -0.98 -29.75 -4.30
C GLY A 110 0.42 -29.46 -3.75
N ALA A 111 1.13 -30.49 -3.38
CA ALA A 111 2.52 -30.40 -2.89
C ALA A 111 3.56 -30.20 -4.03
N ALA A 112 3.18 -30.39 -5.29
CA ALA A 112 4.10 -30.31 -6.42
C ALA A 112 4.30 -28.85 -6.86
N THR A 113 5.55 -28.44 -7.00
CA THR A 113 5.91 -27.16 -7.63
C THR A 113 5.99 -27.38 -9.13
N LEU A 114 5.13 -26.70 -9.89
CA LEU A 114 5.09 -26.75 -11.36
C LEU A 114 6.07 -25.78 -11.97
N ARG A 115 6.20 -24.60 -11.36
CA ARG A 115 7.13 -23.54 -11.76
C ARG A 115 7.52 -22.70 -10.55
N GLU A 116 8.74 -22.22 -10.57
CA GLU A 116 9.24 -21.27 -9.57
C GLU A 116 10.06 -20.17 -10.28
N THR A 117 9.92 -18.95 -9.81
CA THR A 117 10.64 -17.79 -10.33
C THR A 117 11.03 -16.86 -9.20
N HIS A 118 12.11 -16.12 -9.40
CA HIS A 118 12.49 -15.04 -8.49
C HIS A 118 11.54 -13.85 -8.62
N LEU A 119 11.22 -13.24 -7.48
CA LEU A 119 10.47 -11.99 -7.39
C LEU A 119 11.36 -10.85 -6.89
N GLU A 120 11.18 -9.69 -7.46
CA GLU A 120 11.56 -8.46 -6.79
C GLU A 120 10.36 -7.92 -6.02
N ILE A 121 10.60 -7.55 -4.77
CA ILE A 121 9.53 -7.19 -3.83
C ILE A 121 9.61 -5.70 -3.55
N GLY A 122 8.50 -5.00 -3.78
CA GLY A 122 8.38 -3.59 -3.46
C GLY A 122 8.46 -3.34 -1.94
N PRO A 123 9.14 -2.27 -1.52
CA PRO A 123 9.25 -1.92 -0.11
C PRO A 123 7.92 -1.44 0.46
N ASP A 124 7.73 -1.60 1.77
CA ASP A 124 6.71 -0.85 2.48
C ASP A 124 7.06 0.64 2.42
N SER A 125 6.10 1.48 2.05
CA SER A 125 6.37 2.90 1.82
C SER A 125 5.16 3.77 2.15
N THR A 126 5.45 5.02 2.52
CA THR A 126 4.43 6.07 2.63
C THR A 126 4.89 7.27 1.80
N ILE A 127 4.10 7.64 0.81
CA ILE A 127 4.39 8.73 -0.11
C ILE A 127 3.47 9.91 0.22
N HIS A 128 4.07 11.07 0.43
CA HIS A 128 3.37 12.32 0.73
C HIS A 128 3.43 13.25 -0.48
N ALA A 129 2.27 13.69 -0.96
CA ALA A 129 2.20 14.72 -1.99
C ALA A 129 2.28 16.12 -1.40
N PRO A 130 2.75 17.12 -2.18
CA PRO A 130 2.78 18.52 -1.76
C PRO A 130 1.42 19.10 -1.41
N ASP A 131 0.34 18.55 -1.97
CA ASP A 131 -1.06 18.93 -1.73
C ASP A 131 -1.67 18.30 -0.47
N GLY A 132 -0.89 17.51 0.29
CA GLY A 132 -1.31 16.86 1.53
C GLY A 132 -1.90 15.46 1.33
N ARG A 133 -2.07 14.95 0.10
CA ARG A 133 -2.46 13.57 -0.15
C ARG A 133 -1.37 12.62 0.33
N THR A 134 -1.77 11.45 0.83
CA THR A 134 -0.84 10.44 1.34
C THR A 134 -1.26 9.07 0.85
N TRP A 135 -0.31 8.33 0.28
CA TRP A 135 -0.47 6.93 -0.10
C TRP A 135 0.38 6.07 0.84
N ARG A 136 -0.24 5.06 1.39
CA ARG A 136 0.44 4.07 2.23
C ARG A 136 0.40 2.72 1.57
N PHE A 137 1.57 2.16 1.33
CA PHE A 137 1.77 0.86 0.73
C PHE A 137 2.35 -0.08 1.79
N VAL A 138 1.69 -1.19 1.99
CA VAL A 138 2.12 -2.23 2.92
C VAL A 138 2.06 -3.54 2.17
N ARG A 139 3.12 -4.31 2.26
CA ARG A 139 3.20 -5.61 1.63
C ARG A 139 2.09 -6.52 2.11
N ALA A 140 1.41 -7.17 1.17
CA ALA A 140 0.41 -8.16 1.47
C ALA A 140 1.03 -9.37 2.20
N VAL A 141 0.31 -9.88 3.18
CA VAL A 141 0.60 -11.16 3.85
C VAL A 141 -0.73 -11.87 4.06
N GLY A 142 -0.74 -13.18 3.91
CA GLY A 142 -1.93 -13.96 4.12
C GLY A 142 -2.43 -14.68 2.88
N GLU A 143 -3.64 -15.20 2.96
CA GLU A 143 -4.35 -15.78 1.82
C GLU A 143 -5.03 -14.67 1.04
N ARG A 144 -4.86 -14.69 -0.27
CA ARG A 144 -5.45 -13.78 -1.24
C ARG A 144 -6.06 -14.57 -2.39
N ARG A 145 -6.80 -13.88 -3.26
CA ARG A 145 -7.35 -14.45 -4.49
C ARG A 145 -7.00 -13.60 -5.69
N LEU A 146 -6.72 -14.27 -6.79
CA LEU A 146 -6.55 -13.59 -8.06
C LEU A 146 -7.91 -13.10 -8.55
N VAL A 147 -8.09 -11.79 -8.69
CA VAL A 147 -9.36 -11.19 -9.14
C VAL A 147 -9.33 -10.77 -10.60
N GLU A 148 -8.15 -10.43 -11.09
CA GLU A 148 -7.98 -9.91 -12.44
C GLU A 148 -6.64 -10.31 -13.04
N LYS A 149 -6.63 -10.54 -14.34
CA LYS A 149 -5.41 -10.75 -15.12
C LYS A 149 -5.51 -9.98 -16.42
N GLU A 150 -4.50 -9.21 -16.73
CA GLU A 150 -4.44 -8.37 -17.91
C GLU A 150 -3.15 -8.60 -18.69
N THR A 151 -3.25 -8.53 -20.01
CA THR A 151 -2.10 -8.46 -20.91
C THR A 151 -2.06 -7.06 -21.48
N ASP A 152 -0.89 -6.42 -21.47
CA ASP A 152 -0.67 -5.05 -21.93
C ASP A 152 -1.66 -4.05 -21.29
N PRO A 153 -1.66 -3.93 -19.94
CA PRO A 153 -2.63 -3.09 -19.25
C PRO A 153 -2.51 -1.63 -19.69
N ASP A 154 -3.58 -1.10 -20.31
CA ASP A 154 -3.70 0.30 -20.74
C ASP A 154 -4.18 1.20 -19.60
N THR A 155 -3.54 1.12 -18.46
CA THR A 155 -3.83 1.97 -17.31
C THR A 155 -2.78 3.08 -17.19
N PRO A 156 -3.19 4.32 -16.86
CA PRO A 156 -2.22 5.39 -16.66
C PRO A 156 -1.35 5.07 -15.46
N ILE A 157 -0.05 5.33 -15.58
CA ILE A 157 0.88 5.20 -14.46
C ILE A 157 0.41 6.11 -13.30
N PRO A 158 0.29 5.61 -12.08
CA PRO A 158 -0.23 6.37 -10.96
C PRO A 158 0.58 7.64 -10.65
N GLU A 159 -0.09 8.70 -10.21
CA GLU A 159 0.54 9.99 -9.89
C GLU A 159 1.64 9.87 -8.83
N TRP A 160 1.43 9.01 -7.82
CA TRP A 160 2.38 8.82 -6.74
C TRP A 160 3.75 8.29 -7.23
N VAL A 161 3.80 7.62 -8.38
CA VAL A 161 5.07 7.16 -8.99
C VAL A 161 5.96 8.34 -9.36
N TYR A 162 5.38 9.39 -9.95
CA TYR A 162 6.10 10.62 -10.30
C TYR A 162 6.47 11.42 -9.04
N ILE A 163 5.53 11.54 -8.11
CA ILE A 163 5.73 12.26 -6.84
C ILE A 163 6.85 11.62 -6.02
N SER A 164 6.90 10.29 -5.92
CA SER A 164 7.95 9.59 -5.19
C SER A 164 9.36 9.82 -5.74
N ARG A 165 9.45 10.22 -7.00
CA ARG A 165 10.70 10.55 -7.70
C ARG A 165 11.02 12.05 -7.71
N GLY A 166 10.18 12.86 -7.08
CA GLY A 166 10.30 14.33 -7.11
C GLY A 166 10.06 14.93 -8.49
N ALA A 167 9.39 14.19 -9.38
CA ALA A 167 9.05 14.64 -10.73
C ALA A 167 7.67 15.29 -10.77
N SER A 168 7.46 16.18 -11.75
CA SER A 168 6.14 16.72 -12.03
C SER A 168 5.21 15.63 -12.57
N VAL A 169 3.97 15.63 -12.13
CA VAL A 169 2.95 14.67 -12.59
C VAL A 169 2.43 15.10 -13.96
N PRO A 170 2.64 14.32 -15.03
CA PRO A 170 2.08 14.61 -16.34
C PRO A 170 0.56 14.49 -16.34
N PRO A 171 -0.15 15.10 -17.33
CA PRO A 171 -1.57 14.84 -17.58
C PRO A 171 -1.85 13.36 -17.77
N GLU A 172 -3.08 12.91 -17.45
CA GLU A 172 -3.43 11.49 -17.48
C GLU A 172 -3.15 10.81 -18.82
N GLY A 173 -3.40 11.50 -19.94
CA GLY A 173 -3.13 10.97 -21.28
C GLY A 173 -1.64 10.68 -21.54
N GLU A 174 -0.74 11.47 -20.96
CA GLU A 174 0.72 11.30 -21.10
C GLU A 174 1.28 10.25 -20.12
N ARG A 175 0.49 9.81 -19.15
CA ARG A 175 0.87 8.75 -18.21
C ARG A 175 0.56 7.35 -18.72
N ARG A 176 -0.09 7.22 -19.88
CA ARG A 176 -0.31 5.97 -20.60
C ARG A 176 0.89 5.69 -21.48
N ILE A 177 1.78 4.86 -21.01
CA ILE A 177 3.01 4.47 -21.71
C ILE A 177 2.84 3.01 -22.11
N GLU A 178 3.07 2.72 -23.39
CA GLU A 178 3.05 1.35 -23.89
C GLU A 178 4.00 0.46 -23.06
N ASN A 179 3.49 -0.67 -22.57
CA ASN A 179 4.19 -1.56 -21.64
C ASN A 179 4.73 -0.88 -20.35
N GLY A 180 4.25 0.32 -20.04
CA GLY A 180 4.70 1.08 -18.86
C GLY A 180 4.28 0.47 -17.52
N ASN A 181 3.29 -0.43 -17.50
CA ASN A 181 2.85 -1.24 -16.36
C ASN A 181 3.31 -2.71 -16.45
N GLY A 182 4.13 -3.07 -17.45
CA GLY A 182 4.53 -4.43 -17.76
C GLY A 182 3.55 -5.15 -18.68
N HIS A 183 4.04 -6.19 -19.39
CA HIS A 183 3.23 -6.96 -20.35
C HIS A 183 2.17 -7.84 -19.66
N TYR A 184 2.49 -8.47 -18.54
CA TYR A 184 1.56 -9.29 -17.75
C TYR A 184 1.29 -8.66 -16.40
N LEU A 185 0.02 -8.61 -16.01
CA LEU A 185 -0.44 -8.13 -14.72
C LEU A 185 -1.43 -9.12 -14.10
N LEU A 186 -1.18 -9.51 -12.86
CA LEU A 186 -2.08 -10.26 -12.00
C LEU A 186 -2.45 -9.36 -10.81
N ARG A 187 -3.74 -9.10 -10.60
CA ARG A 187 -4.22 -8.28 -9.47
C ARG A 187 -4.94 -9.15 -8.46
N LEU A 188 -4.58 -8.98 -7.20
CA LEU A 188 -5.17 -9.69 -6.06
C LEU A 188 -6.35 -8.92 -5.48
N ASP A 189 -7.13 -9.59 -4.64
CA ASP A 189 -8.36 -9.07 -4.01
C ASP A 189 -8.14 -7.89 -3.04
N ASP A 190 -6.92 -7.67 -2.57
CA ASP A 190 -6.52 -6.52 -1.76
C ASP A 190 -5.90 -5.38 -2.58
N GLY A 191 -5.84 -5.52 -3.90
CA GLY A 191 -5.26 -4.56 -4.81
C GLY A 191 -3.75 -4.72 -5.05
N THR A 192 -3.09 -5.69 -4.39
CA THR A 192 -1.68 -6.03 -4.66
C THR A 192 -1.52 -6.53 -6.08
N GLU A 193 -0.45 -6.10 -6.74
CA GLU A 193 -0.15 -6.45 -8.12
C GLU A 193 1.12 -7.33 -8.22
N ILE A 194 1.04 -8.35 -9.08
CA ILE A 194 2.19 -9.13 -9.53
C ILE A 194 2.30 -8.85 -11.02
N TYR A 195 3.38 -8.20 -11.44
CA TYR A 195 3.52 -7.75 -12.82
C TYR A 195 4.90 -8.08 -13.41
N SER A 196 4.96 -8.16 -14.74
CA SER A 196 6.24 -8.27 -15.43
C SER A 196 6.95 -6.92 -15.45
N ARG A 197 8.29 -6.94 -15.43
CA ARG A 197 9.05 -5.69 -15.45
C ARG A 197 8.72 -4.88 -16.71
N PRO A 198 8.35 -3.61 -16.55
CA PRO A 198 8.15 -2.72 -17.70
C PRO A 198 9.45 -2.49 -18.47
N GLU A 199 9.37 -2.39 -19.80
CA GLU A 199 10.52 -2.07 -20.64
C GLU A 199 10.84 -0.57 -20.66
N ALA A 200 9.83 0.26 -20.44
CA ALA A 200 9.94 1.72 -20.54
C ALA A 200 9.15 2.43 -19.42
N GLY A 201 9.44 3.72 -19.28
CA GLY A 201 8.72 4.58 -18.34
C GLY A 201 9.26 4.55 -16.91
N PRO A 202 8.59 5.27 -16.00
CA PRO A 202 9.11 5.46 -14.65
C PRO A 202 9.07 4.20 -13.77
N LEU A 203 8.46 3.12 -14.19
CA LEU A 203 8.44 1.85 -13.45
C LEU A 203 9.51 0.85 -13.93
N ALA A 204 10.23 1.14 -15.02
CA ALA A 204 11.27 0.26 -15.55
C ALA A 204 12.44 0.02 -14.56
N ASP A 205 12.81 1.06 -13.80
CA ASP A 205 13.96 1.04 -12.88
C ASP A 205 13.57 0.75 -11.42
N GLY A 206 12.39 0.23 -11.16
CA GLY A 206 11.98 -0.03 -9.79
C GLY A 206 10.73 -0.89 -9.66
N VAL A 207 10.41 -1.23 -8.42
CA VAL A 207 9.20 -1.98 -8.07
C VAL A 207 8.21 -1.04 -7.40
N LYS A 208 6.93 -1.14 -7.75
CA LYS A 208 5.87 -0.42 -7.04
C LYS A 208 5.90 -0.83 -5.56
N PRO A 209 5.83 0.10 -4.61
CA PRO A 209 5.77 -0.23 -3.20
C PRO A 209 4.60 -1.17 -2.87
N GLY A 210 4.88 -2.22 -2.12
CA GLY A 210 3.89 -3.23 -1.73
C GLY A 210 3.59 -4.32 -2.77
N ASP A 211 4.03 -4.15 -4.01
CA ASP A 211 3.79 -5.06 -5.13
C ASP A 211 4.98 -5.99 -5.43
N PHE A 212 4.81 -6.84 -6.44
CA PHE A 212 5.77 -7.86 -6.82
C PHE A 212 6.10 -7.79 -8.32
N VAL A 213 7.38 -7.91 -8.67
CA VAL A 213 7.85 -7.96 -10.06
C VAL A 213 8.50 -9.29 -10.34
N ALA A 214 8.11 -9.93 -11.44
CA ALA A 214 8.74 -11.14 -11.96
C ALA A 214 9.34 -10.90 -13.36
N SER A 215 10.15 -11.84 -13.84
CA SER A 215 10.57 -11.84 -15.25
C SER A 215 9.35 -12.04 -16.16
N GLU A 216 9.31 -11.37 -17.29
CA GLU A 216 8.20 -11.50 -18.26
C GLU A 216 7.99 -12.95 -18.70
N LYS A 217 9.07 -13.65 -19.03
CA LYS A 217 9.05 -15.05 -19.47
C LYS A 217 8.40 -15.98 -18.44
N ASP A 218 8.73 -15.81 -17.15
CA ASP A 218 8.25 -16.70 -16.10
C ASP A 218 6.83 -16.32 -15.70
N LEU A 219 6.55 -15.03 -15.58
CA LEU A 219 5.20 -14.57 -15.28
C LEU A 219 4.21 -14.93 -16.39
N GLY A 220 4.62 -14.85 -17.66
CA GLY A 220 3.78 -15.26 -18.79
C GLY A 220 3.36 -16.73 -18.74
N ALA A 221 4.28 -17.60 -18.33
CA ALA A 221 3.95 -19.02 -18.17
C ALA A 221 3.01 -19.29 -16.97
N ILE A 222 3.18 -18.55 -15.87
CA ILE A 222 2.27 -18.60 -14.72
C ILE A 222 0.92 -18.00 -15.11
N PHE A 223 0.92 -16.87 -15.78
CA PHE A 223 -0.27 -16.18 -16.27
C PHE A 223 -1.16 -17.07 -17.14
N ALA A 224 -0.56 -17.89 -18.02
CA ALA A 224 -1.30 -18.82 -18.86
C ALA A 224 -1.98 -19.94 -18.05
N ALA A 225 -1.42 -20.33 -16.92
CA ALA A 225 -1.89 -21.46 -16.11
C ALA A 225 -2.95 -21.06 -15.06
N VAL A 226 -2.91 -19.83 -14.54
CA VAL A 226 -3.81 -19.38 -13.48
C VAL A 226 -5.10 -18.76 -14.04
N GLY A 227 -6.18 -18.86 -13.28
CA GLY A 227 -7.47 -18.26 -13.58
C GLY A 227 -7.95 -17.35 -12.46
N LYS A 228 -9.06 -16.66 -12.71
CA LYS A 228 -9.77 -15.92 -11.66
C LYS A 228 -10.09 -16.86 -10.49
N ASP A 229 -10.07 -16.31 -9.28
CA ASP A 229 -10.26 -17.02 -8.01
C ASP A 229 -9.15 -18.01 -7.64
N THR A 230 -8.04 -18.10 -8.42
CA THR A 230 -6.87 -18.89 -8.01
C THR A 230 -6.37 -18.41 -6.64
N PRO A 231 -6.23 -19.30 -5.64
CA PRO A 231 -5.68 -18.94 -4.34
C PRO A 231 -4.21 -18.51 -4.43
N VAL A 232 -3.85 -17.51 -3.63
CA VAL A 232 -2.50 -16.97 -3.52
C VAL A 232 -2.12 -16.89 -2.06
N TYR A 233 -1.07 -17.58 -1.66
CA TYR A 233 -0.55 -17.59 -0.29
C TYR A 233 0.73 -16.77 -0.22
N ILE A 234 0.73 -15.70 0.60
CA ILE A 234 1.86 -14.76 0.77
C ILE A 234 2.37 -14.89 2.21
N TYR A 235 3.59 -15.36 2.40
CA TYR A 235 4.21 -15.61 3.71
C TYR A 235 5.67 -15.20 3.81
#